data_48d0bada04b4e943106cb62fd9c18ad7
#
_entry.id   48d0bada04b4e943106cb62fd9c18ad7
#
_cell.length_a   1.000
_cell.length_b   1.000
_cell.length_c   1.000
_cell.angle_alpha   90.00
_cell.angle_beta   90.00
_cell.angle_gamma   90.00
#
_symmetry.space_group_name_H-M   'P 1'
#
loop_
_entity.id
_entity.type
_entity.pdbx_description
1 polymer ?
#
loop_
_entity_poly.entity_id
_entity_poly.type
_entity_poly.pdbx_seq_one_letter_code
_entity_poly.pdbx_strand_id
1 'polypeptide(L)' 'MKNTDTHYDNLKVARNAPPEVIRAAYRALSQKFHPDINHSNPDAAQIMVIINASYEVLSNPERRREYDLML' A
#
# COMPACT_ATOMS: atom_id res chain seq x y z
N MET A 1 22.04 -1.86 2.64
CA MET A 1 21.24 -2.35 2.25
C MET A 1 20.28 -1.77 1.67
N LYS A 2 20.02 -1.75 1.04
CA LYS A 2 19.18 -1.24 0.48
C LYS A 2 17.97 -1.52 0.74
N ASN A 3 17.26 -0.77 0.82
CA ASN A 3 16.01 -1.06 1.04
C ASN A 3 15.16 -0.65 -0.04
N THR A 4 14.61 -1.55 -0.68
CA THR A 4 13.77 -1.21 -1.80
C THR A 4 12.43 -1.80 -1.54
N ASP A 5 11.69 -1.14 -0.67
CA ASP A 5 10.32 -1.56 -0.42
C ASP A 5 9.49 -1.38 -1.67
N THR A 6 8.80 -2.43 -2.07
CA THR A 6 7.88 -2.35 -3.18
C THR A 6 6.52 -1.88 -2.71
N HIS A 7 5.64 -1.58 -3.66
CA HIS A 7 4.24 -1.28 -3.31
C HIS A 7 3.59 -2.45 -2.58
N TYR A 8 3.99 -3.67 -2.91
CA TYR A 8 3.48 -4.86 -2.23
C TYR A 8 3.92 -4.85 -0.76
N ASP A 9 5.19 -4.51 -0.52
CA ASP A 9 5.69 -4.42 0.85
C ASP A 9 4.96 -3.33 1.62
N ASN A 10 4.67 -2.22 0.97
CA ASN A 10 3.97 -1.13 1.63
C ASN A 10 2.57 -1.54 2.08
N LEU A 11 1.92 -2.41 1.33
CA LEU A 11 0.60 -2.91 1.70
C LEU A 11 0.66 -4.23 2.45
N LYS A 12 1.86 -4.75 2.72
CA LYS A 12 2.04 -6.00 3.48
C LYS A 12 1.38 -7.18 2.82
N VAL A 13 1.48 -7.27 1.49
CA VAL A 13 0.90 -8.37 0.73
C VAL A 13 1.96 -9.00 -0.15
N ALA A 14 1.69 -10.22 -0.60
CA ALA A 14 2.59 -10.91 -1.51
C ALA A 14 2.47 -10.33 -2.92
N ARG A 15 3.50 -10.52 -3.73
CA ARG A 15 3.49 -10.01 -5.10
C ARG A 15 2.41 -10.67 -5.96
N ASN A 16 2.01 -11.88 -5.60
CA ASN A 16 0.95 -12.56 -6.34
C ASN A 16 -0.40 -12.46 -5.65
N ALA A 17 -0.56 -11.52 -4.74
CA ALA A 17 -1.83 -11.35 -4.04
C ALA A 17 -2.94 -11.03 -5.03
N PRO A 18 -4.11 -11.66 -4.89
CA PRO A 18 -5.25 -11.31 -5.74
C PRO A 18 -5.81 -9.93 -5.38
N PRO A 19 -6.54 -9.30 -6.30
CA PRO A 19 -7.02 -7.94 -6.06
C PRO A 19 -7.85 -7.78 -4.79
N GLU A 20 -8.64 -8.78 -4.43
CA GLU A 20 -9.45 -8.66 -3.23
C GLU A 20 -8.60 -8.67 -1.96
N VAL A 21 -7.46 -9.36 -1.97
CA VAL A 21 -6.54 -9.34 -0.84
C VAL A 21 -5.87 -7.98 -0.73
N ILE A 22 -5.49 -7.41 -1.86
CA ILE A 22 -4.88 -6.09 -1.88
C ILE A 22 -5.86 -5.06 -1.33
N ARG A 23 -7.13 -5.15 -1.72
CA ARG A 23 -8.14 -4.22 -1.25
C ARG A 23 -8.37 -4.36 0.25
N ALA A 24 -8.42 -5.61 0.74
CA ALA A 24 -8.60 -5.85 2.17
C ALA A 24 -7.43 -5.31 2.97
N ALA A 25 -6.21 -5.49 2.46
CA ALA A 25 -5.03 -4.97 3.13
C ALA A 25 -5.06 -3.44 3.19
N TYR A 26 -5.43 -2.81 2.07
CA TYR A 26 -5.52 -1.35 2.04
C TYR A 26 -6.54 -0.85 3.06
N ARG A 27 -7.69 -1.51 3.13
CA ARG A 27 -8.73 -1.09 4.06
C ARG A 27 -8.26 -1.21 5.50
N ALA A 28 -7.61 -2.33 5.83
CA ALA A 28 -7.12 -2.55 7.19
C ALA A 28 -6.06 -1.52 7.56
N LEU A 29 -5.13 -1.25 6.65
CA LEU A 29 -4.08 -0.29 6.92
C LEU A 29 -4.61 1.13 7.01
N SER A 30 -5.61 1.45 6.18
CA SER A 30 -6.22 2.78 6.22
C SER A 30 -6.89 3.02 7.57
N GLN A 31 -7.58 2.02 8.10
CA GLN A 31 -8.21 2.16 9.40
C GLN A 31 -7.18 2.33 10.51
N LYS A 32 -6.07 1.63 10.38
CA LYS A 32 -5.05 1.69 11.41
C LYS A 32 -4.30 3.02 11.41
N PHE A 33 -4.04 3.58 10.24
CA PHE A 33 -3.19 4.76 10.14
C PHE A 33 -3.92 6.03 9.75
N HIS A 34 -5.24 6.01 9.67
CA HIS A 34 -5.97 7.22 9.31
C HIS A 34 -5.74 8.32 10.36
N PRO A 35 -5.36 9.53 9.92
CA PRO A 35 -5.02 10.58 10.88
C PRO A 35 -6.16 10.94 11.84
N ASP A 36 -7.40 10.83 11.38
CA ASP A 36 -8.55 11.15 12.23
C ASP A 36 -8.69 10.16 13.37
N ILE A 37 -8.20 8.93 13.18
CA ILE A 37 -8.29 7.90 14.21
C ILE A 37 -7.02 7.85 15.01
N ASN A 38 -5.89 8.05 14.35
CA ASN A 38 -4.59 7.87 14.97
C ASN A 38 -3.83 9.18 15.02
N HIS A 39 -4.47 10.21 15.51
CA HIS A 39 -3.87 11.55 15.51
C HIS A 39 -2.73 11.69 16.52
N SER A 40 -2.57 10.72 17.39
CA SER A 40 -1.43 10.75 18.30
C SER A 40 -0.15 10.21 17.67
N ASN A 41 -0.24 9.63 16.48
CA ASN A 41 0.93 9.12 15.77
C ASN A 41 1.36 10.17 14.74
N PRO A 42 2.51 10.84 14.97
CA PRO A 42 2.92 11.92 14.05
C PRO A 42 3.22 11.44 12.65
N ASP A 43 3.46 10.14 12.46
CA ASP A 43 3.78 9.60 11.14
C ASP A 43 2.55 9.09 10.39
N ALA A 44 1.39 9.09 11.01
CA ALA A 44 0.21 8.46 10.41
C ALA A 44 -0.14 9.07 9.05
N ALA A 45 -0.09 10.40 8.95
CA ALA A 45 -0.44 11.05 7.69
C ALA A 45 0.54 10.67 6.59
N GLN A 46 1.82 10.62 6.91
CA GLN A 46 2.82 10.27 5.90
C GLN A 46 2.71 8.81 5.51
N ILE A 47 2.42 7.94 6.46
CA ILE A 47 2.21 6.53 6.17
C ILE A 47 1.02 6.37 5.23
N MET A 48 -0.04 7.14 5.45
CA MET A 48 -1.21 7.07 4.57
C MET A 48 -0.90 7.52 3.14
N VAL A 49 -0.01 8.51 2.99
CA VAL A 49 0.38 8.92 1.64
C VAL A 49 1.03 7.75 0.91
N ILE A 50 1.90 7.02 1.59
CA ILE A 50 2.56 5.87 1.00
C ILE A 50 1.57 4.76 0.68
N ILE A 51 0.66 4.47 1.61
CA ILE A 51 -0.36 3.44 1.43
C ILE A 51 -1.25 3.78 0.24
N ASN A 52 -1.70 5.02 0.16
CA ASN A 52 -2.57 5.45 -0.94
C ASN A 52 -1.86 5.35 -2.29
N ALA A 53 -0.61 5.78 -2.35
CA ALA A 53 0.14 5.71 -3.60
C ALA A 53 0.32 4.26 -4.06
N SER A 54 0.62 3.37 -3.12
CA SER A 54 0.81 1.96 -3.46
C SER A 54 -0.49 1.33 -3.93
N TYR A 55 -1.59 1.65 -3.26
CA TYR A 55 -2.88 1.10 -3.63
C TYR A 55 -3.32 1.60 -5.01
N GLU A 56 -3.02 2.86 -5.32
CA GLU A 56 -3.39 3.41 -6.62
C GLU A 56 -2.77 2.60 -7.76
N VAL A 57 -1.53 2.16 -7.58
CA VAL A 57 -0.87 1.35 -8.59
C VAL A 57 -1.41 -0.09 -8.58
N LEU A 58 -1.48 -0.69 -7.41
CA LEU A 58 -1.79 -2.13 -7.33
C LEU A 58 -3.26 -2.44 -7.53
N SER A 59 -4.15 -1.46 -7.36
CA SER A 59 -5.57 -1.68 -7.57
C SER A 59 -5.98 -1.53 -9.02
N ASN A 60 -5.12 -0.98 -9.86
CA ASN A 60 -5.40 -0.81 -11.29
C ASN A 60 -4.66 -1.91 -12.04
N PRO A 61 -5.40 -2.81 -12.73
CA PRO A 61 -4.74 -3.96 -13.37
C PRO A 61 -3.67 -3.57 -14.36
N GLU A 62 -3.88 -2.52 -15.13
CA GLU A 62 -2.90 -2.08 -16.10
C GLU A 62 -1.67 -1.52 -15.44
N ARG A 63 -1.87 -0.64 -14.46
CA ARG A 63 -0.73 -0.04 -13.75
C ARG A 63 0.04 -1.09 -12.97
N ARG A 64 -0.68 -2.04 -12.38
CA ARG A 64 -0.03 -3.12 -11.67
C ARG A 64 0.85 -3.94 -12.60
N ARG A 65 0.33 -4.25 -13.80
CA ARG A 65 1.10 -5.03 -14.75
C ARG A 65 2.35 -4.29 -15.18
N GLU A 66 2.21 -3.00 -15.46
CA GLU A 66 3.38 -2.19 -15.82
C GLU A 66 4.40 -2.13 -14.72
N TYR A 67 3.92 -1.99 -13.49
CA TYR A 67 4.81 -1.95 -12.34
C TYR A 67 5.55 -3.27 -12.18
N ASP A 68 4.83 -4.38 -12.32
CA ASP A 68 5.45 -5.70 -12.19
C ASP A 68 6.54 -5.91 -13.24
N LEU A 69 6.37 -5.36 -14.41
CA LEU A 69 7.39 -5.47 -15.44
C LEU A 69 8.67 -4.72 -15.08
N MET A 70 8.57 -3.74 -14.20
CA MET A 70 9.74 -2.97 -13.76
C MET A 70 10.48 -3.65 -12.62
N LEU A 71 9.84 -4.59 -11.97
CA LEU A 71 10.47 -5.29 -10.87
C LEU A 71 11.33 -6.43 -11.38
#